data_0b6c97e651d2d760eaa3ab74b5e7db10
#
_entry.id   0b6c97e651d2d760eaa3ab74b5e7db10
#
_cell.length_a   1.000
_cell.length_b   1.000
_cell.length_c   1.000
_cell.angle_alpha   90.00
_cell.angle_beta   90.00
_cell.angle_gamma   90.00
#
_symmetry.space_group_name_H-M   'P 1'
#
loop_
_entity.id
_entity.type
_entity.pdbx_description
1 polymer ?
#
loop_
_entity_poly.entity_id
_entity_poly.type
_entity_poly.pdbx_seq_one_letter_code
_entity_poly.pdbx_strand_id
1 'polypeptide(L)'
;IKLTEKNGKYTFTMPASKVTVEAMFEAEQSTGKNPFTDVPAGSYYEDAVIWAVDKGITTGTGNGRFSPDAPCTRAQIVTFLWRAAGSPAPKSMSSFSDVPAEAFYAKAVAWAVEKGITSGTGDGKFSPDATCTRAQAVTFLCRANGSPAVSGNSAFTDVAADAYYAAAVKWAEKNGITGGIGGGLFGSNNNCTRAQIVTFLYRSVK
;
A
#
# COMPACT_ATOMS: atom_id res chain seq x y z
N ILE A 1 30.80 -7.42 19.06
CA ILE A 1 30.01 -7.08 20.26
C ILE A 1 28.64 -7.71 20.09
N LYS A 2 28.17 -8.41 21.13
CA LYS A 2 26.82 -8.99 21.11
C LYS A 2 25.82 -7.92 21.55
N LEU A 3 24.82 -7.67 20.73
CA LEU A 3 23.70 -6.78 21.04
C LEU A 3 22.63 -7.56 21.84
N THR A 4 22.04 -6.91 22.83
CA THR A 4 20.90 -7.46 23.57
C THR A 4 19.66 -6.64 23.22
N GLU A 5 18.62 -7.33 22.73
CA GLU A 5 17.32 -6.72 22.42
C GLU A 5 16.43 -6.74 23.68
N LYS A 6 15.80 -5.60 23.99
CA LYS A 6 14.76 -5.49 25.01
C LYS A 6 13.75 -4.41 24.59
N ASN A 7 12.50 -4.80 24.38
CA ASN A 7 11.41 -3.90 24.00
C ASN A 7 11.68 -3.08 22.71
N GLY A 8 12.22 -3.72 21.69
CA GLY A 8 12.53 -3.05 20.40
C GLY A 8 13.77 -2.16 20.44
N LYS A 9 14.51 -2.15 21.56
CA LYS A 9 15.77 -1.40 21.70
C LYS A 9 16.96 -2.35 21.80
N TYR A 10 17.98 -2.07 21.01
CA TYR A 10 19.26 -2.77 21.06
C TYR A 10 20.26 -1.98 21.90
N THR A 11 20.82 -2.62 22.90
CA THR A 11 21.80 -2.00 23.80
C THR A 11 23.10 -2.78 23.80
N PHE A 12 24.21 -2.08 23.98
CA PHE A 12 25.53 -2.65 24.22
C PHE A 12 26.37 -1.72 25.12
N THR A 13 27.32 -2.31 25.80
CA THR A 13 28.28 -1.52 26.59
C THR A 13 29.37 -0.98 25.66
N MET A 14 29.55 0.33 25.63
CA MET A 14 30.62 0.96 24.86
C MET A 14 31.99 0.58 25.41
N PRO A 15 32.87 -0.05 24.61
CA PRO A 15 34.26 -0.22 24.98
C PRO A 15 35.01 1.10 24.93
N ALA A 16 36.16 1.16 25.58
CA ALA A 16 37.03 2.35 25.62
C ALA A 16 37.74 2.64 24.28
N SER A 17 37.38 1.97 23.20
CA SER A 17 37.94 2.11 21.86
C SER A 17 36.89 2.54 20.84
N LYS A 18 37.34 3.06 19.68
CA LYS A 18 36.44 3.44 18.57
C LYS A 18 35.60 2.25 18.13
N VAL A 19 34.29 2.42 18.05
CA VAL A 19 33.32 1.41 17.59
C VAL A 19 32.66 1.91 16.29
N THR A 20 32.63 1.08 15.29
CA THR A 20 31.79 1.26 14.09
C THR A 20 30.59 0.35 14.25
N VAL A 21 29.39 0.92 14.17
CA VAL A 21 28.13 0.15 14.19
C VAL A 21 27.58 0.16 12.77
N GLU A 22 27.53 -1.01 12.15
CA GLU A 22 26.83 -1.23 10.89
C GLU A 22 25.51 -1.94 11.20
N ALA A 23 24.40 -1.29 10.91
CA ALA A 23 23.10 -1.93 10.97
C ALA A 23 22.75 -2.43 9.55
N MET A 24 22.77 -3.73 9.37
CA MET A 24 22.17 -4.36 8.18
C MET A 24 20.72 -4.69 8.52
N PHE A 25 19.81 -4.05 7.80
CA PHE A 25 18.39 -4.39 7.85
C PHE A 25 18.13 -5.42 6.77
N GLU A 26 17.95 -6.68 7.13
CA GLU A 26 17.31 -7.62 6.25
C GLU A 26 15.81 -7.28 6.25
N ALA A 27 15.24 -7.12 5.05
CA ALA A 27 13.80 -7.04 4.92
C ALA A 27 13.21 -8.30 5.58
N GLU A 28 12.25 -8.15 6.50
CA GLU A 28 11.50 -9.29 7.02
C GLU A 28 10.95 -10.07 5.82
N GLN A 29 11.62 -11.16 5.47
CA GLN A 29 11.03 -12.12 4.54
C GLN A 29 9.82 -12.68 5.25
N SER A 30 8.66 -12.58 4.60
CA SER A 30 7.46 -13.26 5.06
C SER A 30 7.80 -14.74 5.24
N THR A 31 7.76 -15.21 6.48
CA THR A 31 8.04 -16.61 6.82
C THR A 31 6.80 -17.49 6.67
N GLY A 32 5.68 -16.88 6.29
CA GLY A 32 4.41 -17.54 6.08
C GLY A 32 4.39 -18.39 4.82
N LYS A 33 3.60 -19.46 4.87
CA LYS A 33 3.30 -20.27 3.69
C LYS A 33 2.20 -19.57 2.89
N ASN A 34 2.36 -19.51 1.55
CA ASN A 34 1.31 -19.06 0.65
C ASN A 34 0.03 -19.91 0.82
N PRO A 35 -1.10 -19.33 1.29
CA PRO A 35 -2.32 -20.08 1.52
C PRO A 35 -3.22 -20.19 0.28
N PHE A 36 -2.83 -19.55 -0.85
CA PHE A 36 -3.68 -19.42 -2.03
C PHE A 36 -3.23 -20.33 -3.17
N THR A 37 -4.19 -20.94 -3.84
CA THR A 37 -3.94 -21.84 -4.97
C THR A 37 -3.68 -21.11 -6.29
N ASP A 38 -4.03 -19.83 -6.37
CA ASP A 38 -3.91 -18.98 -7.56
C ASP A 38 -2.81 -17.93 -7.44
N VAL A 39 -1.89 -18.12 -6.51
CA VAL A 39 -0.66 -17.34 -6.37
C VAL A 39 0.51 -18.26 -6.69
N PRO A 40 1.04 -18.24 -7.93
CA PRO A 40 2.15 -19.10 -8.30
C PRO A 40 3.43 -18.78 -7.53
N ALA A 41 4.18 -19.82 -7.17
CA ALA A 41 5.50 -19.65 -6.58
C ALA A 41 6.44 -18.90 -7.55
N GLY A 42 7.20 -17.94 -7.01
CA GLY A 42 8.10 -17.10 -7.79
C GLY A 42 7.42 -15.96 -8.57
N SER A 43 6.10 -15.78 -8.45
CA SER A 43 5.44 -14.60 -9.01
C SER A 43 5.92 -13.32 -8.31
N TYR A 44 5.97 -12.19 -9.05
CA TYR A 44 6.47 -10.90 -8.53
C TYR A 44 5.71 -10.38 -7.32
N TYR A 45 4.54 -10.92 -7.05
CA TYR A 45 3.63 -10.54 -5.97
C TYR A 45 3.52 -11.58 -4.86
N GLU A 46 4.17 -12.75 -4.97
CA GLU A 46 4.03 -13.82 -3.98
C GLU A 46 4.39 -13.34 -2.57
N ASP A 47 5.58 -12.78 -2.37
CA ASP A 47 6.04 -12.27 -1.08
C ASP A 47 5.10 -11.18 -0.53
N ALA A 48 4.61 -10.31 -1.41
CA ALA A 48 3.68 -9.25 -1.02
C ALA A 48 2.33 -9.81 -0.57
N VAL A 49 1.85 -10.87 -1.22
CA VAL A 49 0.60 -11.55 -0.83
C VAL A 49 0.75 -12.26 0.50
N ILE A 50 1.84 -13.01 0.69
CA ILE A 50 2.12 -13.69 1.96
C ILE A 50 2.24 -12.66 3.10
N TRP A 51 3.01 -11.59 2.90
CA TRP A 51 3.11 -10.49 3.84
C TRP A 51 1.74 -9.88 4.18
N ALA A 52 0.89 -9.66 3.18
CA ALA A 52 -0.43 -9.07 3.38
C ALA A 52 -1.36 -10.00 4.19
N VAL A 53 -1.21 -11.31 4.06
CA VAL A 53 -1.90 -12.30 4.90
C VAL A 53 -1.36 -12.26 6.33
N ASP A 54 -0.04 -12.33 6.51
CA ASP A 54 0.60 -12.34 7.83
C ASP A 54 0.27 -11.07 8.64
N LYS A 55 0.16 -9.93 7.96
CA LYS A 55 -0.25 -8.64 8.58
C LYS A 55 -1.77 -8.47 8.70
N GLY A 56 -2.59 -9.47 8.33
CA GLY A 56 -4.05 -9.39 8.40
C GLY A 56 -4.68 -8.39 7.45
N ILE A 57 -3.93 -7.96 6.41
CA ILE A 57 -4.42 -6.98 5.42
C ILE A 57 -5.46 -7.63 4.51
N THR A 58 -5.26 -8.91 4.17
CA THR A 58 -6.19 -9.67 3.32
C THR A 58 -6.34 -11.11 3.81
N THR A 59 -7.50 -11.69 3.55
CA THR A 59 -7.79 -13.13 3.71
C THR A 59 -8.11 -13.77 2.37
N GLY A 60 -7.84 -13.08 1.26
CA GLY A 60 -8.19 -13.51 -0.10
C GLY A 60 -9.62 -13.13 -0.49
N THR A 61 -10.14 -13.86 -1.47
CA THR A 61 -11.49 -13.67 -2.03
C THR A 61 -12.43 -14.85 -1.75
N GLY A 62 -11.96 -15.79 -0.92
CA GLY A 62 -12.68 -17.03 -0.60
C GLY A 62 -12.17 -18.22 -1.40
N ASN A 63 -12.58 -19.43 -0.99
CA ASN A 63 -12.25 -20.70 -1.64
C ASN A 63 -10.72 -20.91 -1.87
N GLY A 64 -9.88 -20.44 -0.94
CA GLY A 64 -8.43 -20.56 -1.06
C GLY A 64 -7.83 -19.75 -2.23
N ARG A 65 -8.47 -18.65 -2.63
CA ARG A 65 -8.02 -17.80 -3.74
C ARG A 65 -7.71 -16.39 -3.25
N PHE A 66 -6.66 -15.80 -3.85
CA PHE A 66 -6.31 -14.38 -3.72
C PHE A 66 -6.92 -13.54 -4.83
N SER A 67 -7.11 -14.10 -6.01
CA SER A 67 -7.56 -13.46 -7.25
C SER A 67 -6.61 -12.32 -7.69
N PRO A 68 -5.34 -12.61 -8.00
CA PRO A 68 -4.29 -11.61 -8.23
C PRO A 68 -4.61 -10.64 -9.35
N ASP A 69 -5.22 -11.10 -10.43
CA ASP A 69 -5.52 -10.30 -11.62
C ASP A 69 -6.86 -9.57 -11.55
N ALA A 70 -7.68 -9.84 -10.52
CA ALA A 70 -8.95 -9.16 -10.36
C ALA A 70 -8.73 -7.65 -10.12
N PRO A 71 -9.46 -6.76 -10.83
CA PRO A 71 -9.45 -5.34 -10.56
C PRO A 71 -9.86 -5.06 -9.11
N CYS A 72 -9.15 -4.12 -8.47
CA CYS A 72 -9.47 -3.73 -7.10
C CYS A 72 -10.47 -2.58 -7.10
N THR A 73 -11.50 -2.66 -6.25
CA THR A 73 -12.41 -1.55 -6.06
C THR A 73 -11.82 -0.49 -5.13
N ARG A 74 -12.38 0.72 -5.16
CA ARG A 74 -11.97 1.82 -4.28
C ARG A 74 -12.11 1.43 -2.80
N ALA A 75 -13.23 0.75 -2.44
CA ALA A 75 -13.44 0.23 -1.09
C ALA A 75 -12.38 -0.78 -0.66
N GLN A 76 -11.99 -1.68 -1.54
CA GLN A 76 -10.95 -2.67 -1.25
C GLN A 76 -9.59 -2.01 -1.02
N ILE A 77 -9.21 -1.04 -1.86
CA ILE A 77 -7.91 -0.34 -1.73
C ILE A 77 -7.83 0.42 -0.40
N VAL A 78 -8.83 1.23 -0.05
CA VAL A 78 -8.78 1.94 1.23
C VAL A 78 -8.83 0.99 2.43
N THR A 79 -9.49 -0.17 2.30
CA THR A 79 -9.49 -1.20 3.34
C THR A 79 -8.10 -1.82 3.51
N PHE A 80 -7.37 -2.09 2.42
CA PHE A 80 -6.00 -2.58 2.50
C PHE A 80 -5.07 -1.55 3.17
N LEU A 81 -5.17 -0.27 2.78
CA LEU A 81 -4.41 0.82 3.39
C LEU A 81 -4.70 0.97 4.88
N TRP A 82 -5.98 0.95 5.26
CA TRP A 82 -6.43 1.05 6.65
C TRP A 82 -5.92 -0.11 7.51
N ARG A 83 -6.02 -1.35 7.00
CA ARG A 83 -5.51 -2.53 7.69
C ARG A 83 -3.98 -2.50 7.81
N ALA A 84 -3.27 -2.09 6.77
CA ALA A 84 -1.82 -1.91 6.82
C ALA A 84 -1.40 -0.86 7.86
N ALA A 85 -2.24 0.14 8.13
CA ALA A 85 -2.05 1.12 9.19
C ALA A 85 -2.46 0.62 10.60
N GLY A 86 -2.79 -0.67 10.77
CA GLY A 86 -3.20 -1.27 12.04
C GLY A 86 -4.67 -1.07 12.38
N SER A 87 -5.51 -0.79 11.40
CA SER A 87 -6.98 -0.65 11.54
C SER A 87 -7.41 0.40 12.59
N PRO A 88 -6.84 1.61 12.59
CA PRO A 88 -7.15 2.62 13.61
C PRO A 88 -8.63 3.01 13.56
N ALA A 89 -9.24 3.19 14.73
CA ALA A 89 -10.62 3.66 14.82
C ALA A 89 -10.72 5.10 14.30
N PRO A 90 -11.63 5.39 13.34
CA PRO A 90 -11.87 6.76 12.91
C PRO A 90 -12.61 7.54 14.00
N LYS A 91 -12.42 8.86 14.05
CA LYS A 91 -13.10 9.74 15.04
C LYS A 91 -14.59 9.84 14.79
N SER A 92 -15.01 9.77 13.53
CA SER A 92 -16.42 9.80 13.11
C SER A 92 -16.59 8.96 11.83
N MET A 93 -17.81 8.51 11.59
CA MET A 93 -18.14 7.85 10.32
C MET A 93 -18.21 8.88 9.19
N SER A 94 -17.97 8.42 7.95
CA SER A 94 -18.06 9.28 6.78
C SER A 94 -19.51 9.66 6.47
N SER A 95 -19.70 10.81 5.84
CA SER A 95 -21.02 11.32 5.43
C SER A 95 -21.40 10.94 3.99
N PHE A 96 -20.66 10.06 3.34
CA PHE A 96 -20.97 9.63 1.98
C PHE A 96 -22.26 8.83 1.93
N SER A 97 -23.17 9.23 1.02
CA SER A 97 -24.50 8.64 0.90
C SER A 97 -24.50 7.20 0.40
N ASP A 98 -23.40 6.75 -0.22
CA ASP A 98 -23.19 5.42 -0.79
C ASP A 98 -22.25 4.54 0.08
N VAL A 99 -22.03 4.92 1.34
CA VAL A 99 -21.24 4.16 2.31
C VAL A 99 -22.13 3.77 3.49
N PRO A 100 -22.81 2.61 3.43
CA PRO A 100 -23.61 2.13 4.56
C PRO A 100 -22.72 1.93 5.80
N ALA A 101 -23.24 2.27 6.96
CA ALA A 101 -22.50 2.18 8.23
C ALA A 101 -22.02 0.76 8.55
N GLU A 102 -22.78 -0.25 8.12
CA GLU A 102 -22.48 -1.68 8.33
C GLU A 102 -21.57 -2.28 7.26
N ALA A 103 -21.17 -1.51 6.24
CA ALA A 103 -20.28 -2.01 5.20
C ALA A 103 -18.90 -2.33 5.78
N PHE A 104 -18.29 -3.43 5.33
CA PHE A 104 -16.97 -3.87 5.81
C PHE A 104 -15.88 -2.80 5.65
N TYR A 105 -16.07 -1.88 4.72
CA TYR A 105 -15.16 -0.78 4.39
C TYR A 105 -15.52 0.55 5.08
N ALA A 106 -16.65 0.63 5.79
CA ALA A 106 -17.15 1.91 6.33
C ALA A 106 -16.12 2.62 7.21
N LYS A 107 -15.49 1.89 8.15
CA LYS A 107 -14.43 2.44 9.01
C LYS A 107 -13.17 2.83 8.22
N ALA A 108 -12.82 2.05 7.22
CA ALA A 108 -11.66 2.33 6.37
C ALA A 108 -11.87 3.60 5.53
N VAL A 109 -13.10 3.79 4.99
CA VAL A 109 -13.47 5.02 4.26
C VAL A 109 -13.42 6.23 5.19
N ALA A 110 -14.03 6.13 6.38
CA ALA A 110 -14.01 7.20 7.36
C ALA A 110 -12.58 7.61 7.76
N TRP A 111 -11.71 6.63 8.04
CA TRP A 111 -10.30 6.87 8.31
C TRP A 111 -9.58 7.51 7.11
N ALA A 112 -9.86 7.06 5.89
CA ALA A 112 -9.24 7.61 4.69
C ALA A 112 -9.64 9.07 4.45
N VAL A 113 -10.86 9.45 4.77
CA VAL A 113 -11.32 10.86 4.77
C VAL A 113 -10.59 11.66 5.84
N GLU A 114 -10.56 11.17 7.08
CA GLU A 114 -9.88 11.83 8.21
C GLU A 114 -8.40 12.09 7.92
N LYS A 115 -7.74 11.16 7.26
CA LYS A 115 -6.32 11.26 6.86
C LYS A 115 -6.08 12.03 5.57
N GLY A 116 -7.12 12.57 4.93
CA GLY A 116 -6.99 13.29 3.66
C GLY A 116 -6.57 12.39 2.48
N ILE A 117 -6.72 11.08 2.61
CA ILE A 117 -6.38 10.11 1.54
C ILE A 117 -7.38 10.25 0.40
N THR A 118 -8.66 10.48 0.72
CA THR A 118 -9.73 10.67 -0.25
C THR A 118 -10.72 11.72 0.21
N SER A 119 -11.32 12.42 -0.74
CA SER A 119 -12.48 13.30 -0.56
C SER A 119 -13.72 12.79 -1.29
N GLY A 120 -13.70 11.53 -1.75
CA GLY A 120 -14.77 10.95 -2.53
C GLY A 120 -14.60 11.14 -4.03
N THR A 121 -15.72 11.01 -4.76
CA THR A 121 -15.77 11.16 -6.24
C THR A 121 -16.62 12.34 -6.69
N GLY A 122 -17.15 13.11 -5.76
CA GLY A 122 -18.11 14.19 -5.99
C GLY A 122 -19.52 13.83 -5.52
N ASP A 123 -20.42 14.80 -5.47
CA ASP A 123 -21.84 14.65 -5.14
C ASP A 123 -22.13 13.88 -3.85
N GLY A 124 -21.25 14.03 -2.85
CA GLY A 124 -21.39 13.33 -1.57
C GLY A 124 -21.22 11.81 -1.67
N LYS A 125 -20.49 11.31 -2.68
CA LYS A 125 -20.25 9.88 -2.92
C LYS A 125 -18.79 9.50 -2.79
N PHE A 126 -18.55 8.29 -2.30
CA PHE A 126 -17.24 7.63 -2.29
C PHE A 126 -17.03 6.72 -3.50
N SER A 127 -18.10 6.17 -4.06
CA SER A 127 -18.13 5.17 -5.14
C SER A 127 -17.37 3.89 -4.76
N PRO A 128 -17.81 3.14 -3.73
CA PRO A 128 -17.06 2.03 -3.15
C PRO A 128 -16.77 0.91 -4.15
N ASP A 129 -17.71 0.62 -5.04
CA ASP A 129 -17.63 -0.48 -6.00
C ASP A 129 -16.95 -0.08 -7.31
N ALA A 130 -16.66 1.20 -7.51
CA ALA A 130 -15.94 1.65 -8.70
C ALA A 130 -14.53 1.07 -8.70
N THR A 131 -14.10 0.54 -9.85
CA THR A 131 -12.74 0.06 -10.06
C THR A 131 -11.75 1.21 -9.91
N CYS A 132 -10.69 0.97 -9.18
CA CYS A 132 -9.64 1.96 -8.97
C CYS A 132 -8.57 1.85 -10.05
N THR A 133 -8.21 2.98 -10.66
CA THR A 133 -7.09 3.02 -11.60
C THR A 133 -5.75 2.97 -10.86
N ARG A 134 -4.68 2.64 -11.58
CA ARG A 134 -3.32 2.64 -11.04
C ARG A 134 -2.93 4.03 -10.51
N ALA A 135 -3.31 5.09 -11.22
CA ALA A 135 -3.09 6.47 -10.78
C ALA A 135 -3.80 6.79 -9.46
N GLN A 136 -5.05 6.37 -9.32
CA GLN A 136 -5.80 6.53 -8.07
C GLN A 136 -5.21 5.72 -6.93
N ALA A 137 -4.83 4.47 -7.17
CA ALA A 137 -4.24 3.57 -6.18
C ALA A 137 -2.93 4.13 -5.62
N VAL A 138 -2.02 4.58 -6.49
CA VAL A 138 -0.76 5.21 -6.08
C VAL A 138 -0.98 6.54 -5.38
N THR A 139 -1.99 7.32 -5.80
CA THR A 139 -2.36 8.57 -5.11
C THR A 139 -2.85 8.31 -3.69
N PHE A 140 -3.70 7.32 -3.48
CA PHE A 140 -4.15 6.92 -2.15
C PHE A 140 -2.97 6.46 -1.28
N LEU A 141 -2.09 5.64 -1.83
CA LEU A 141 -0.90 5.15 -1.13
C LEU A 141 0.05 6.29 -0.75
N CYS A 142 0.34 7.21 -1.67
CA CYS A 142 1.19 8.37 -1.42
C CYS A 142 0.62 9.26 -0.30
N ARG A 143 -0.69 9.51 -0.34
CA ARG A 143 -1.38 10.29 0.69
C ARG A 143 -1.38 9.58 2.05
N ALA A 144 -1.57 8.26 2.06
CA ALA A 144 -1.48 7.46 3.28
C ALA A 144 -0.09 7.51 3.92
N ASN A 145 0.95 7.74 3.12
CA ASN A 145 2.34 7.97 3.55
C ASN A 145 2.66 9.46 3.80
N GLY A 146 1.66 10.33 3.95
CA GLY A 146 1.85 11.74 4.27
C GLY A 146 2.24 12.62 3.09
N SER A 147 2.05 12.16 1.84
CA SER A 147 2.36 12.91 0.61
C SER A 147 3.81 13.45 0.58
N PRO A 148 4.83 12.60 0.70
CA PRO A 148 6.22 13.06 0.77
C PRO A 148 6.61 13.83 -0.48
N ALA A 149 7.26 14.99 -0.29
CA ALA A 149 7.75 15.78 -1.41
C ALA A 149 8.92 15.08 -2.11
N VAL A 150 8.88 15.02 -3.43
CA VAL A 150 9.95 14.48 -4.26
C VAL A 150 10.30 15.46 -5.38
N SER A 151 11.59 15.71 -5.61
CA SER A 151 12.09 16.63 -6.65
C SER A 151 12.15 15.97 -8.04
N GLY A 152 12.11 16.76 -9.09
CA GLY A 152 12.21 16.34 -10.50
C GLY A 152 10.89 15.79 -11.06
N ASN A 153 10.92 15.29 -12.28
CA ASN A 153 9.77 14.68 -12.96
C ASN A 153 9.82 13.14 -12.87
N SER A 154 8.69 12.49 -13.12
CA SER A 154 8.66 11.05 -13.37
C SER A 154 9.33 10.74 -14.71
N ALA A 155 10.00 9.58 -14.83
CA ALA A 155 10.54 9.10 -16.09
C ALA A 155 9.46 8.46 -17.00
N PHE A 156 8.26 8.24 -16.49
CA PHE A 156 7.16 7.68 -17.28
C PHE A 156 6.59 8.70 -18.27
N THR A 157 6.57 8.32 -19.55
CA THR A 157 6.18 9.21 -20.65
C THR A 157 4.67 9.46 -20.76
N ASP A 158 3.84 8.61 -20.13
CA ASP A 158 2.39 8.72 -20.07
C ASP A 158 1.87 9.46 -18.82
N VAL A 159 2.76 10.12 -18.07
CA VAL A 159 2.43 10.89 -16.88
C VAL A 159 2.64 12.37 -17.17
N ALA A 160 1.56 13.09 -17.47
CA ALA A 160 1.63 14.54 -17.66
C ALA A 160 2.06 15.23 -16.35
N ALA A 161 2.93 16.24 -16.45
CA ALA A 161 3.51 16.92 -15.29
C ALA A 161 2.46 17.64 -14.41
N ASP A 162 1.36 18.07 -15.01
CA ASP A 162 0.22 18.73 -14.37
C ASP A 162 -0.90 17.79 -13.93
N ALA A 163 -0.76 16.47 -14.17
CA ALA A 163 -1.73 15.49 -13.71
C ALA A 163 -1.81 15.46 -12.18
N TYR A 164 -3.01 15.36 -11.62
CA TYR A 164 -3.24 15.33 -10.17
C TYR A 164 -2.47 14.23 -9.44
N TYR A 165 -2.10 13.18 -10.16
CA TYR A 165 -1.35 12.03 -9.65
C TYR A 165 0.16 12.10 -9.95
N ALA A 166 0.65 13.10 -10.69
CA ALA A 166 2.04 13.16 -11.13
C ALA A 166 3.03 13.09 -9.97
N ALA A 167 2.77 13.84 -8.88
CA ALA A 167 3.60 13.80 -7.69
C ALA A 167 3.62 12.43 -6.99
N ALA A 168 2.46 11.76 -6.94
CA ALA A 168 2.33 10.43 -6.32
C ALA A 168 3.03 9.35 -7.16
N VAL A 169 2.91 9.41 -8.49
CA VAL A 169 3.61 8.47 -9.38
C VAL A 169 5.11 8.65 -9.28
N LYS A 170 5.60 9.89 -9.31
CA LYS A 170 7.02 10.21 -9.11
C LYS A 170 7.55 9.71 -7.77
N TRP A 171 6.78 9.90 -6.69
CA TRP A 171 7.14 9.35 -5.38
C TRP A 171 7.24 7.84 -5.40
N ALA A 172 6.27 7.15 -5.97
CA ALA A 172 6.25 5.69 -6.06
C ALA A 172 7.40 5.14 -6.92
N GLU A 173 7.73 5.81 -8.02
CA GLU A 173 8.88 5.47 -8.87
C GLU A 173 10.20 5.60 -8.10
N LYS A 174 10.44 6.75 -7.47
CA LYS A 174 11.71 7.03 -6.75
C LYS A 174 11.94 6.15 -5.53
N ASN A 175 10.87 5.66 -4.92
CA ASN A 175 10.96 4.74 -3.78
C ASN A 175 10.87 3.26 -4.21
N GLY A 176 10.99 2.94 -5.51
CA GLY A 176 10.98 1.57 -6.00
C GLY A 176 9.63 0.85 -5.83
N ILE A 177 8.56 1.58 -5.53
CA ILE A 177 7.22 1.01 -5.33
C ILE A 177 6.66 0.51 -6.64
N THR A 178 6.91 1.23 -7.74
CA THR A 178 6.49 0.83 -9.09
C THR A 178 7.61 1.02 -10.10
N GLY A 179 7.74 0.07 -11.04
CA GLY A 179 8.54 0.18 -12.26
C GLY A 179 7.68 0.41 -13.51
N GLY A 180 6.40 0.77 -13.34
CA GLY A 180 5.47 0.93 -14.46
C GLY A 180 4.91 -0.39 -15.00
N ILE A 181 4.54 -0.37 -16.28
CA ILE A 181 3.98 -1.53 -17.00
C ILE A 181 4.87 -1.98 -18.18
N GLY A 182 6.08 -1.41 -18.26
CA GLY A 182 7.01 -1.61 -19.38
C GLY A 182 6.95 -0.46 -20.39
N GLY A 183 7.95 -0.43 -21.29
CA GLY A 183 8.04 0.58 -22.36
C GLY A 183 8.12 2.04 -21.88
N GLY A 184 8.56 2.29 -20.64
CA GLY A 184 8.61 3.64 -20.08
C GLY A 184 7.22 4.20 -19.70
N LEU A 185 6.20 3.33 -19.54
CA LEU A 185 4.83 3.70 -19.21
C LEU A 185 4.46 3.34 -17.78
N PHE A 186 3.74 4.22 -17.10
CA PHE A 186 3.13 3.94 -15.81
C PHE A 186 1.80 3.18 -15.94
N GLY A 187 1.04 3.44 -16.98
CA GLY A 187 -0.29 2.88 -17.20
C GLY A 187 -1.35 3.54 -16.31
N SER A 188 -1.37 4.88 -16.25
CA SER A 188 -2.18 5.68 -15.33
C SER A 188 -3.65 5.30 -15.28
N ASN A 189 -4.26 5.04 -16.43
CA ASN A 189 -5.68 4.74 -16.58
C ASN A 189 -6.02 3.24 -16.50
N ASN A 190 -5.01 2.38 -16.44
CA ASN A 190 -5.25 0.94 -16.31
C ASN A 190 -5.84 0.64 -14.93
N ASN A 191 -6.70 -0.36 -14.85
CA ASN A 191 -7.22 -0.86 -13.59
C ASN A 191 -6.06 -1.36 -12.72
N CYS A 192 -6.07 -1.00 -11.43
CA CYS A 192 -5.14 -1.55 -10.46
C CYS A 192 -5.65 -2.92 -10.02
N THR A 193 -4.84 -3.96 -10.24
CA THR A 193 -5.19 -5.31 -9.79
C THR A 193 -4.88 -5.52 -8.32
N ARG A 194 -5.45 -6.59 -7.73
CA ARG A 194 -5.19 -6.97 -6.33
C ARG A 194 -3.73 -7.29 -6.09
N ALA A 195 -3.07 -7.97 -7.03
CA ALA A 195 -1.62 -8.23 -6.95
C ALA A 195 -0.81 -6.93 -6.96
N GLN A 196 -1.18 -5.98 -7.81
CA GLN A 196 -0.48 -4.70 -7.90
C GLN A 196 -0.60 -3.88 -6.61
N ILE A 197 -1.80 -3.74 -6.04
CA ILE A 197 -1.96 -2.93 -4.83
C ILE A 197 -1.24 -3.53 -3.63
N VAL A 198 -1.28 -4.84 -3.40
CA VAL A 198 -0.54 -5.44 -2.29
C VAL A 198 0.97 -5.34 -2.50
N THR A 199 1.44 -5.41 -3.76
CA THR A 199 2.85 -5.20 -4.09
C THR A 199 3.28 -3.75 -3.83
N PHE A 200 2.46 -2.77 -4.19
CA PHE A 200 2.73 -1.37 -3.90
C PHE A 200 2.79 -1.11 -2.39
N LEU A 201 1.83 -1.63 -1.63
CA LEU A 201 1.82 -1.55 -0.17
C LEU A 201 3.09 -2.17 0.44
N TYR A 202 3.40 -3.41 0.07
CA TYR A 202 4.56 -4.13 0.57
C TYR A 202 5.87 -3.36 0.33
N ARG A 203 6.03 -2.80 -0.87
CA ARG A 203 7.21 -2.02 -1.22
C ARG A 203 7.26 -0.66 -0.52
N SER A 204 6.12 -0.09 -0.16
CA SER A 204 6.07 1.21 0.50
C SER A 204 6.41 1.17 1.99
N VAL A 205 6.46 -0.02 2.60
CA VAL A 205 6.79 -0.22 4.03
C VAL A 205 8.17 -0.87 4.22
N LYS A 206 8.88 -1.17 3.13
CA LYS A 206 10.28 -1.59 3.13
C LYS A 206 11.19 -0.37 3.12
#